data_71109dd359f9402977a702fede348888
#
_entry.id   71109dd359f9402977a702fede348888
#
_cell.length_a   1.000
_cell.length_b   1.000
_cell.length_c   1.000
_cell.angle_alpha   90.00
_cell.angle_beta   90.00
_cell.angle_gamma   90.00
#
_symmetry.space_group_name_H-M   'P 1'
#
loop_
_entity.id
_entity.type
_entity.pdbx_description
1 polymer ?
#
loop_
_entity_poly.entity_id
_entity_poly.type
_entity_poly.pdbx_seq_one_letter_code
_entity_poly.pdbx_strand_id
1 'polypeptide(L)'
;MGCDLMWCVTGDEREIQKNYWLEHSSDLTVEAMMLDSKAADLDKEERPEVLSLLPPYEGKSVLELGAGIGRFTGELAQKAGQLIALDFIESAIKKNEATNGHHKNVKFMCADVTSPELNFAEESLDLIFSNWLLMYLSDNEVVNLVERMVKWLRVGGYIYFRESCFHQSGDHKRKNNPTHYREPRYYTKVFKECHSNAAKGKSFELSLIGCKCIGAYVRNKKNQNQICWTWQKVSSEDDRGFQKFLDNVQYKCSGILRYERVFGEGFVSTGGLGTTKEFVAKLNLQPGQKVLDVGCGIGGGDFYMAENYDVHVVGIDLSINMISFALERAIGLKCAVEFEVADCTKKAYPDGTFDVIYSRDTILHIHDKPALFKSFYRWLKPGGIVLISDYCKRAGTPSEQFTEYIKQRGYDLHDVEAYGQMLRDAGFNDVIAEDRTDQFINVLQEELRSVEKGKEEFIEEFSEEDYNEIVGGWKAKLVRSSSGEQRWGLFVARK
;
A
#
# COMPACT_ATOMS: atom_id res chain seq x y z
N MET A 1 -33.02 31.05 12.02
CA MET A 1 -31.90 31.76 12.68
C MET A 1 -30.93 30.68 13.07
N GLY A 2 -29.74 30.56 12.58
CA GLY A 2 -28.93 31.27 11.63
C GLY A 2 -27.78 30.34 11.34
N CYS A 3 -27.54 30.10 10.10
CA CYS A 3 -26.35 29.42 9.57
C CYS A 3 -25.49 30.48 8.88
N ASP A 4 -24.64 31.15 9.66
CA ASP A 4 -23.64 32.07 9.10
C ASP A 4 -22.42 32.08 10.02
N LEU A 5 -21.61 31.04 9.90
CA LEU A 5 -20.25 31.00 10.50
C LEU A 5 -19.38 30.00 9.72
N MET A 6 -19.22 30.20 8.42
CA MET A 6 -18.35 29.29 7.65
C MET A 6 -17.62 29.96 6.48
N TRP A 7 -17.27 31.25 6.59
CA TRP A 7 -16.61 31.97 5.46
C TRP A 7 -15.52 32.94 5.93
N CYS A 8 -14.60 32.53 6.81
CA CYS A 8 -13.51 33.43 7.19
C CYS A 8 -12.17 32.75 7.57
N VAL A 9 -11.91 31.52 7.13
CA VAL A 9 -10.72 30.77 7.61
C VAL A 9 -9.63 30.54 6.53
N THR A 10 -9.95 30.61 5.25
CA THR A 10 -9.01 30.20 4.19
C THR A 10 -7.84 31.16 3.93
N GLY A 11 -8.02 32.46 4.15
CA GLY A 11 -6.94 33.44 3.97
C GLY A 11 -5.90 33.41 5.09
N ASP A 12 -6.35 33.16 6.30
CA ASP A 12 -5.51 33.16 7.50
C ASP A 12 -4.60 31.91 7.57
N GLU A 13 -5.13 30.74 7.21
CA GLU A 13 -4.39 29.46 7.21
C GLU A 13 -3.23 29.48 6.21
N ARG A 14 -3.45 29.99 5.00
CA ARG A 14 -2.40 30.09 3.97
C ARG A 14 -1.30 31.05 4.37
N GLU A 15 -1.64 32.15 4.99
CA GLU A 15 -0.67 33.12 5.50
C GLU A 15 0.16 32.53 6.65
N ILE A 16 -0.46 31.78 7.55
CA ILE A 16 0.23 31.03 8.62
C ILE A 16 1.26 30.05 8.04
N GLN A 17 0.87 29.26 7.01
CA GLN A 17 1.78 28.33 6.33
C GLN A 17 2.96 29.07 5.68
N LYS A 18 2.69 30.16 4.97
CA LYS A 18 3.75 30.96 4.33
C LYS A 18 4.72 31.56 5.37
N ASN A 19 4.19 32.17 6.40
CA ASN A 19 5.01 32.80 7.46
C ASN A 19 5.85 31.76 8.19
N TYR A 20 5.25 30.59 8.51
CA TYR A 20 5.97 29.48 9.12
C TYR A 20 7.22 29.09 8.31
N TRP A 21 7.06 28.88 6.99
CA TRP A 21 8.16 28.48 6.14
C TRP A 21 9.15 29.61 5.88
N LEU A 22 8.72 30.88 5.80
CA LEU A 22 9.61 32.01 5.70
C LEU A 22 10.50 32.14 6.95
N GLU A 23 9.95 31.94 8.13
CA GLU A 23 10.69 31.94 9.39
C GLU A 23 11.70 30.77 9.50
N HIS A 24 11.32 29.59 8.99
CA HIS A 24 12.14 28.37 9.09
C HIS A 24 13.04 28.10 7.88
N SER A 25 12.98 28.94 6.85
CA SER A 25 13.87 28.87 5.68
C SER A 25 15.19 29.64 5.84
N SER A 26 15.44 30.23 7.00
CA SER A 26 16.73 30.88 7.29
C SER A 26 17.88 29.87 7.36
N ASP A 27 17.57 28.63 7.78
CA ASP A 27 18.52 27.52 7.85
C ASP A 27 18.25 26.53 6.73
N LEU A 28 18.91 26.72 5.60
CA LEU A 28 18.72 25.95 4.36
C LEU A 28 19.56 24.66 4.37
N THR A 29 19.35 23.81 5.39
CA THR A 29 20.05 22.53 5.56
C THR A 29 19.11 21.35 5.40
N VAL A 30 19.66 20.14 5.17
CA VAL A 30 18.88 18.89 5.09
C VAL A 30 18.23 18.60 6.45
N GLU A 31 18.91 18.85 7.54
CA GLU A 31 18.43 18.70 8.91
C GLU A 31 17.19 19.57 9.17
N ALA A 32 17.22 20.82 8.72
CA ALA A 32 16.10 21.74 8.82
C ALA A 32 14.90 21.30 7.98
N MET A 33 15.14 20.75 6.77
CA MET A 33 14.09 20.26 5.89
C MET A 33 13.43 18.96 6.40
N MET A 34 14.23 18.05 7.00
CA MET A 34 13.74 16.76 7.48
C MET A 34 13.26 16.79 8.93
N LEU A 35 13.53 17.87 9.67
CA LEU A 35 13.25 17.99 11.11
C LEU A 35 13.87 16.86 11.95
N ASP A 36 15.08 16.46 11.61
CA ASP A 36 15.70 15.27 12.18
C ASP A 36 17.18 15.47 12.44
N SER A 37 17.65 15.13 13.64
CA SER A 37 19.06 15.23 14.03
C SER A 37 19.98 14.29 13.26
N LYS A 38 19.44 13.22 12.69
CA LYS A 38 20.16 12.22 11.87
C LYS A 38 19.79 12.32 10.38
N ALA A 39 19.31 13.48 9.95
CA ALA A 39 18.83 13.69 8.59
C ALA A 39 19.84 13.29 7.52
N ALA A 40 21.13 13.63 7.70
CA ALA A 40 22.17 13.33 6.72
C ALA A 40 22.38 11.82 6.52
N ASP A 41 22.26 10.99 7.56
CA ASP A 41 22.40 9.55 7.45
C ASP A 41 21.12 8.92 6.89
N LEU A 42 19.98 9.40 7.34
CA LEU A 42 18.68 8.93 6.86
C LEU A 42 18.49 9.27 5.37
N ASP A 43 18.90 10.45 4.91
CA ASP A 43 18.81 10.88 3.50
C ASP A 43 19.62 9.97 2.57
N LYS A 44 20.76 9.44 3.01
CA LYS A 44 21.58 8.51 2.21
C LYS A 44 20.85 7.20 1.88
N GLU A 45 19.96 6.75 2.76
CA GLU A 45 19.15 5.54 2.54
C GLU A 45 17.81 5.85 1.89
N GLU A 46 17.13 6.89 2.37
CA GLU A 46 15.79 7.26 1.96
C GLU A 46 15.74 7.78 0.52
N ARG A 47 16.64 8.70 0.15
CA ARG A 47 16.59 9.34 -1.17
C ARG A 47 16.77 8.34 -2.32
N PRO A 48 17.74 7.41 -2.30
CA PRO A 48 17.83 6.36 -3.31
C PRO A 48 16.60 5.44 -3.33
N GLU A 49 16.00 5.13 -2.18
CA GLU A 49 14.78 4.34 -2.09
C GLU A 49 13.63 5.06 -2.79
N VAL A 50 13.37 6.33 -2.46
CA VAL A 50 12.33 7.15 -3.11
C VAL A 50 12.52 7.20 -4.63
N LEU A 51 13.74 7.47 -5.10
CA LEU A 51 14.06 7.52 -6.54
C LEU A 51 13.84 6.16 -7.23
N SER A 52 14.08 5.06 -6.54
CA SER A 52 13.85 3.70 -7.08
C SER A 52 12.37 3.35 -7.24
N LEU A 53 11.48 4.07 -6.57
CA LEU A 53 10.02 3.87 -6.62
C LEU A 53 9.36 4.66 -7.75
N LEU A 54 10.09 5.57 -8.38
CA LEU A 54 9.56 6.38 -9.47
C LEU A 54 9.29 5.53 -10.71
N PRO A 55 8.18 5.79 -11.42
CA PRO A 55 7.95 5.20 -12.73
C PRO A 55 9.03 5.67 -13.72
N PRO A 56 9.21 4.99 -14.87
CA PRO A 56 10.20 5.39 -15.88
C PRO A 56 9.95 6.82 -16.39
N TYR A 57 10.95 7.70 -16.26
CA TYR A 57 10.87 9.10 -16.68
C TYR A 57 12.09 9.58 -17.50
N GLU A 58 12.94 8.66 -17.98
CA GLU A 58 14.08 8.98 -18.83
C GLU A 58 13.63 9.73 -20.09
N GLY A 59 14.23 10.91 -20.31
CA GLY A 59 13.91 11.77 -21.45
C GLY A 59 12.53 12.44 -21.40
N LYS A 60 11.81 12.34 -20.28
CA LYS A 60 10.45 12.82 -20.08
C LYS A 60 10.40 14.25 -19.51
N SER A 61 9.20 14.86 -19.58
CA SER A 61 8.91 16.16 -18.96
C SER A 61 8.47 15.95 -17.51
N VAL A 62 9.24 16.46 -16.57
CA VAL A 62 9.04 16.30 -15.13
C VAL A 62 8.76 17.63 -14.46
N LEU A 63 7.80 17.66 -13.55
CA LEU A 63 7.53 18.79 -12.64
C LEU A 63 7.77 18.34 -11.21
N GLU A 64 8.70 19.00 -10.52
CA GLU A 64 8.96 18.84 -9.09
C GLU A 64 8.28 19.95 -8.32
N LEU A 65 7.26 19.59 -7.53
CA LEU A 65 6.49 20.50 -6.67
C LEU A 65 7.07 20.48 -5.25
N GLY A 66 7.32 21.67 -4.68
CA GLY A 66 7.94 21.79 -3.36
C GLY A 66 9.41 21.36 -3.39
N ALA A 67 10.15 21.79 -4.41
CA ALA A 67 11.55 21.37 -4.65
C ALA A 67 12.51 21.79 -3.53
N GLY A 68 12.16 22.81 -2.72
CA GLY A 68 12.96 23.30 -1.63
C GLY A 68 14.39 23.61 -2.04
N ILE A 69 15.35 23.15 -1.24
CA ILE A 69 16.78 23.32 -1.49
C ILE A 69 17.37 22.36 -2.55
N GLY A 70 16.53 21.54 -3.19
CA GLY A 70 16.93 20.66 -4.30
C GLY A 70 17.43 19.27 -3.92
N ARG A 71 16.90 18.68 -2.85
CA ARG A 71 17.30 17.32 -2.42
C ARG A 71 17.13 16.27 -3.53
N PHE A 72 16.09 16.40 -4.35
CA PHE A 72 15.79 15.48 -5.45
C PHE A 72 16.09 16.07 -6.82
N THR A 73 16.13 17.40 -6.96
CA THR A 73 16.25 18.09 -8.25
C THR A 73 17.42 17.59 -9.09
N GLY A 74 18.61 17.46 -8.49
CA GLY A 74 19.81 17.00 -9.20
C GLY A 74 19.69 15.57 -9.73
N GLU A 75 19.14 14.68 -8.93
CA GLU A 75 18.94 13.26 -9.30
C GLU A 75 17.85 13.11 -10.39
N LEU A 76 16.75 13.87 -10.26
CA LEU A 76 15.70 13.90 -11.28
C LEU A 76 16.23 14.44 -12.61
N ALA A 77 17.06 15.51 -12.56
CA ALA A 77 17.63 16.13 -13.74
C ALA A 77 18.55 15.21 -14.55
N GLN A 78 19.23 14.25 -13.91
CA GLN A 78 20.12 13.31 -14.59
C GLN A 78 19.39 12.41 -15.60
N LYS A 79 18.10 12.16 -15.37
CA LYS A 79 17.28 11.26 -16.19
C LYS A 79 16.21 11.99 -16.99
N ALA A 80 15.65 13.07 -16.46
CA ALA A 80 14.58 13.83 -17.11
C ALA A 80 15.07 14.48 -18.41
N GLY A 81 14.20 14.55 -19.41
CA GLY A 81 14.44 15.36 -20.62
C GLY A 81 14.34 16.84 -20.31
N GLN A 82 13.32 17.23 -19.56
CA GLN A 82 13.10 18.59 -19.03
C GLN A 82 12.58 18.47 -17.61
N LEU A 83 13.09 19.32 -16.70
CA LEU A 83 12.67 19.38 -15.31
C LEU A 83 12.27 20.82 -14.96
N ILE A 84 11.10 21.01 -14.36
CA ILE A 84 10.72 22.25 -13.71
C ILE A 84 10.77 22.00 -12.21
N ALA A 85 11.67 22.70 -11.50
CA ALA A 85 11.78 22.67 -10.04
C ALA A 85 11.07 23.89 -9.47
N LEU A 86 9.98 23.68 -8.73
CA LEU A 86 9.10 24.73 -8.25
C LEU A 86 9.03 24.74 -6.72
N ASP A 87 9.20 25.91 -6.13
CA ASP A 87 8.96 26.16 -4.70
C ASP A 87 8.48 27.59 -4.51
N PHE A 88 7.74 27.89 -3.42
CA PHE A 88 7.27 29.24 -3.16
C PHE A 88 8.28 30.08 -2.33
N ILE A 89 9.31 29.45 -1.74
CA ILE A 89 10.36 30.10 -0.98
C ILE A 89 11.51 30.49 -1.91
N GLU A 90 11.65 31.78 -2.17
CA GLU A 90 12.66 32.31 -3.09
C GLU A 90 14.10 31.93 -2.68
N SER A 91 14.42 32.00 -1.37
CA SER A 91 15.74 31.62 -0.85
C SER A 91 16.06 30.13 -1.08
N ALA A 92 15.05 29.23 -0.95
CA ALA A 92 15.21 27.81 -1.20
C ALA A 92 15.46 27.53 -2.69
N ILE A 93 14.69 28.15 -3.60
CA ILE A 93 14.90 28.03 -5.05
C ILE A 93 16.28 28.56 -5.46
N LYS A 94 16.73 29.70 -4.94
CA LYS A 94 18.10 30.24 -5.19
C LYS A 94 19.17 29.25 -4.72
N LYS A 95 18.98 28.63 -3.56
CA LYS A 95 19.88 27.59 -3.06
C LYS A 95 19.90 26.37 -3.96
N ASN A 96 18.72 25.91 -4.42
CA ASN A 96 18.58 24.83 -5.36
C ASN A 96 19.29 25.14 -6.69
N GLU A 97 19.06 26.31 -7.25
CA GLU A 97 19.73 26.76 -8.49
C GLU A 97 21.25 26.87 -8.33
N ALA A 98 21.73 27.36 -7.20
CA ALA A 98 23.18 27.41 -6.91
C ALA A 98 23.79 25.99 -6.87
N THR A 99 23.04 24.99 -6.39
CA THR A 99 23.50 23.59 -6.29
C THR A 99 23.34 22.84 -7.60
N ASN A 100 22.18 22.96 -8.26
CA ASN A 100 21.76 22.12 -9.38
C ASN A 100 21.69 22.86 -10.73
N GLY A 101 21.98 24.16 -10.79
CA GLY A 101 21.91 24.98 -12.03
C GLY A 101 22.92 24.63 -13.12
N HIS A 102 23.86 23.73 -12.84
CA HIS A 102 24.74 23.15 -13.85
C HIS A 102 24.00 22.19 -14.81
N HIS A 103 22.84 21.64 -14.40
CA HIS A 103 21.96 20.86 -15.24
C HIS A 103 21.15 21.78 -16.18
N LYS A 104 21.47 21.75 -17.49
CA LYS A 104 20.88 22.66 -18.49
C LYS A 104 19.42 22.38 -18.84
N ASN A 105 18.91 21.23 -18.42
CA ASN A 105 17.52 20.80 -18.59
C ASN A 105 16.60 21.17 -17.42
N VAL A 106 17.10 21.92 -16.42
CA VAL A 106 16.31 22.35 -15.26
C VAL A 106 15.89 23.80 -15.41
N LYS A 107 14.60 24.07 -15.19
CA LYS A 107 14.03 25.39 -15.02
C LYS A 107 13.63 25.57 -13.56
N PHE A 108 14.26 26.54 -12.87
CA PHE A 108 13.89 26.92 -11.51
C PHE A 108 12.77 27.94 -11.52
N MET A 109 11.75 27.74 -10.70
CA MET A 109 10.55 28.58 -10.66
C MET A 109 10.15 28.87 -9.21
N CYS A 110 10.11 30.17 -8.85
CA CYS A 110 9.54 30.59 -7.58
C CYS A 110 8.04 30.86 -7.79
N ALA A 111 7.19 29.98 -7.28
CA ALA A 111 5.72 30.10 -7.43
C ALA A 111 5.00 29.31 -6.32
N ASP A 112 3.80 29.78 -5.98
CA ASP A 112 2.91 29.12 -5.03
C ASP A 112 2.01 28.12 -5.78
N VAL A 113 2.04 26.85 -5.38
CA VAL A 113 1.20 25.82 -6.01
C VAL A 113 -0.31 26.06 -5.87
N THR A 114 -0.71 26.87 -4.89
CA THR A 114 -2.12 27.24 -4.67
C THR A 114 -2.57 28.43 -5.52
N SER A 115 -1.61 29.16 -6.13
CA SER A 115 -1.95 30.31 -6.99
C SER A 115 -2.76 29.87 -8.19
N PRO A 116 -3.92 30.51 -8.45
CA PRO A 116 -4.71 30.25 -9.66
C PRO A 116 -3.98 30.65 -10.95
N GLU A 117 -2.98 31.52 -10.86
CA GLU A 117 -2.18 31.97 -12.01
C GLU A 117 -1.13 30.94 -12.41
N LEU A 118 -0.73 30.04 -11.51
CA LEU A 118 0.17 28.94 -11.85
C LEU A 118 -0.55 27.96 -12.76
N ASN A 119 -0.13 27.88 -13.99
CA ASN A 119 -0.70 26.96 -14.96
C ASN A 119 0.37 26.39 -15.89
N PHE A 120 0.22 25.12 -16.26
CA PHE A 120 1.00 24.46 -17.28
C PHE A 120 0.07 24.04 -18.41
N ALA A 121 0.59 23.87 -19.62
CA ALA A 121 -0.20 23.42 -20.75
C ALA A 121 -0.83 22.05 -20.45
N GLU A 122 -2.06 21.84 -20.89
CA GLU A 122 -2.71 20.53 -20.76
C GLU A 122 -1.89 19.45 -21.45
N GLU A 123 -1.82 18.28 -20.81
CA GLU A 123 -1.10 17.09 -21.31
C GLU A 123 0.37 17.37 -21.71
N SER A 124 1.04 18.27 -20.98
CA SER A 124 2.45 18.64 -21.24
C SER A 124 3.47 17.89 -20.36
N LEU A 125 3.03 17.28 -19.27
CA LEU A 125 3.88 16.63 -18.28
C LEU A 125 3.73 15.10 -18.31
N ASP A 126 4.84 14.40 -18.11
CA ASP A 126 4.87 12.94 -18.03
C ASP A 126 4.96 12.43 -16.57
N LEU A 127 5.62 13.19 -15.70
CA LEU A 127 5.73 12.91 -14.27
C LEU A 127 5.58 14.20 -13.46
N ILE A 128 4.74 14.15 -12.45
CA ILE A 128 4.66 15.15 -11.39
C ILE A 128 5.17 14.50 -10.12
N PHE A 129 6.24 15.05 -9.56
CA PHE A 129 6.89 14.57 -8.34
C PHE A 129 6.67 15.57 -7.21
N SER A 130 6.32 15.08 -6.03
CA SER A 130 6.17 15.90 -4.83
C SER A 130 6.65 15.12 -3.60
N ASN A 131 7.32 15.83 -2.68
CA ASN A 131 7.81 15.25 -1.45
C ASN A 131 7.60 16.23 -0.29
N TRP A 132 6.69 15.88 0.64
CA TRP A 132 6.28 16.70 1.77
C TRP A 132 5.72 18.07 1.36
N LEU A 133 4.72 18.09 0.50
CA LEU A 133 4.04 19.31 0.09
C LEU A 133 2.57 19.32 0.48
N LEU A 134 1.83 18.24 0.16
CA LEU A 134 0.37 18.22 0.32
C LEU A 134 -0.05 18.34 1.78
N MET A 135 0.79 17.93 2.70
CA MET A 135 0.55 18.06 4.14
C MET A 135 0.58 19.51 4.64
N TYR A 136 1.05 20.47 3.83
CA TYR A 136 1.05 21.90 4.13
C TYR A 136 -0.09 22.66 3.45
N LEU A 137 -0.95 21.96 2.75
CA LEU A 137 -2.11 22.52 2.06
C LEU A 137 -3.39 22.16 2.82
N SER A 138 -4.37 23.08 2.81
CA SER A 138 -5.72 22.79 3.29
C SER A 138 -6.41 21.72 2.42
N ASP A 139 -7.49 21.14 2.88
CA ASP A 139 -8.20 20.09 2.14
C ASP A 139 -8.67 20.57 0.77
N ASN A 140 -9.21 21.80 0.70
CA ASN A 140 -9.64 22.41 -0.57
C ASN A 140 -8.46 22.67 -1.51
N GLU A 141 -7.31 23.12 -0.99
CA GLU A 141 -6.12 23.35 -1.80
C GLU A 141 -5.56 22.03 -2.36
N VAL A 142 -5.58 20.94 -1.56
CA VAL A 142 -5.20 19.61 -2.07
C VAL A 142 -6.09 19.18 -3.21
N VAL A 143 -7.41 19.24 -3.06
CA VAL A 143 -8.36 18.85 -4.10
C VAL A 143 -8.14 19.68 -5.38
N ASN A 144 -8.05 21.02 -5.27
CA ASN A 144 -7.81 21.90 -6.40
C ASN A 144 -6.48 21.62 -7.11
N LEU A 145 -5.42 21.34 -6.34
CA LEU A 145 -4.10 21.00 -6.92
C LEU A 145 -4.15 19.67 -7.67
N VAL A 146 -4.82 18.65 -7.12
CA VAL A 146 -4.97 17.33 -7.77
C VAL A 146 -5.72 17.47 -9.09
N GLU A 147 -6.82 18.23 -9.15
CA GLU A 147 -7.56 18.50 -10.39
C GLU A 147 -6.70 19.17 -11.46
N ARG A 148 -5.84 20.10 -11.06
CA ARG A 148 -4.91 20.79 -11.97
C ARG A 148 -3.81 19.86 -12.44
N MET A 149 -3.22 19.04 -11.54
CA MET A 149 -2.22 18.05 -11.90
C MET A 149 -2.74 17.06 -12.94
N VAL A 150 -3.99 16.59 -12.82
CA VAL A 150 -4.60 15.68 -13.80
C VAL A 150 -4.73 16.34 -15.18
N LYS A 151 -5.03 17.65 -15.25
CA LYS A 151 -5.08 18.38 -16.52
C LYS A 151 -3.69 18.52 -17.16
N TRP A 152 -2.68 18.85 -16.38
CA TRP A 152 -1.31 19.02 -16.86
C TRP A 152 -0.64 17.70 -17.32
N LEU A 153 -1.08 16.59 -16.73
CA LEU A 153 -0.50 15.28 -16.97
C LEU A 153 -0.99 14.69 -18.29
N ARG A 154 -0.08 14.12 -19.10
CA ARG A 154 -0.43 13.31 -20.27
C ARG A 154 -1.15 12.05 -19.86
N VAL A 155 -1.97 11.50 -20.75
CA VAL A 155 -2.53 10.16 -20.57
C VAL A 155 -1.38 9.15 -20.51
N GLY A 156 -1.40 8.26 -19.52
CA GLY A 156 -0.29 7.35 -19.24
C GLY A 156 0.82 7.95 -18.36
N GLY A 157 0.78 9.26 -18.11
CA GLY A 157 1.71 9.94 -17.20
C GLY A 157 1.39 9.66 -15.73
N TYR A 158 2.31 10.05 -14.86
CA TYR A 158 2.30 9.65 -13.45
C TYR A 158 2.35 10.83 -12.48
N ILE A 159 1.70 10.68 -11.34
CA ILE A 159 1.90 11.51 -10.16
C ILE A 159 2.53 10.64 -9.08
N TYR A 160 3.67 11.05 -8.58
CA TYR A 160 4.30 10.49 -7.39
C TYR A 160 4.31 11.53 -6.28
N PHE A 161 3.85 11.17 -5.10
CA PHE A 161 4.00 12.01 -3.94
C PHE A 161 4.27 11.17 -2.69
N ARG A 162 4.92 11.81 -1.70
CA ARG A 162 5.21 11.23 -0.40
C ARG A 162 4.89 12.24 0.68
N GLU A 163 4.22 11.78 1.73
CA GLU A 163 3.78 12.59 2.86
C GLU A 163 4.05 11.92 4.20
N SER A 164 4.13 12.75 5.24
CA SER A 164 4.13 12.31 6.63
C SER A 164 2.68 12.18 7.10
N CYS A 165 2.27 10.96 7.42
CA CYS A 165 0.91 10.66 7.87
C CYS A 165 0.86 10.53 9.39
N PHE A 166 -0.30 10.82 9.99
CA PHE A 166 -0.62 10.69 11.42
C PHE A 166 0.18 11.60 12.37
N HIS A 167 1.49 11.69 12.22
CA HIS A 167 2.37 12.50 13.08
C HIS A 167 3.73 12.77 12.41
N GLN A 168 4.48 13.66 13.00
CA GLN A 168 5.85 13.99 12.59
C GLN A 168 6.78 12.78 12.78
N SER A 169 7.65 12.52 11.80
CA SER A 169 8.69 11.48 11.86
C SER A 169 10.01 11.96 12.44
N GLY A 170 10.34 13.22 12.25
CA GLY A 170 11.58 13.82 12.77
C GLY A 170 11.56 14.01 14.28
N ASP A 171 12.72 14.03 14.91
CA ASP A 171 12.90 14.22 16.36
C ASP A 171 12.89 15.69 16.79
N HIS A 172 13.05 16.65 15.87
CA HIS A 172 12.99 18.07 16.13
C HIS A 172 11.54 18.57 16.11
N LYS A 173 10.98 18.84 17.29
CA LYS A 173 9.65 19.44 17.41
C LYS A 173 9.74 20.95 17.20
N ARG A 174 8.99 21.48 16.24
CA ARG A 174 8.79 22.90 16.03
C ARG A 174 7.54 23.39 16.74
N LYS A 175 7.63 24.57 17.37
CA LYS A 175 6.45 25.27 17.91
C LYS A 175 5.59 25.74 16.73
N ASN A 176 4.27 25.68 16.92
CA ASN A 176 3.28 26.15 15.94
C ASN A 176 3.43 25.54 14.54
N ASN A 177 3.83 24.26 14.47
CA ASN A 177 3.92 23.55 13.20
C ASN A 177 2.52 23.40 12.57
N PRO A 178 2.20 24.06 11.45
CA PRO A 178 0.87 24.07 10.85
C PRO A 178 0.62 22.87 9.93
N THR A 179 1.37 21.79 10.07
CA THR A 179 1.29 20.61 9.21
C THR A 179 0.02 19.80 9.45
N HIS A 180 -0.68 19.46 8.38
CA HIS A 180 -1.81 18.51 8.39
C HIS A 180 -1.30 17.07 8.27
N TYR A 181 -1.13 16.38 9.39
CA TYR A 181 -0.73 14.97 9.41
C TYR A 181 -1.97 14.08 9.18
N ARG A 182 -2.41 14.00 7.93
CA ARG A 182 -3.61 13.27 7.53
C ARG A 182 -3.39 11.77 7.53
N GLU A 183 -4.50 11.04 7.60
CA GLU A 183 -4.52 9.58 7.39
C GLU A 183 -4.27 9.23 5.91
N PRO A 184 -3.63 8.10 5.59
CA PRO A 184 -3.39 7.68 4.22
C PRO A 184 -4.65 7.58 3.37
N ARG A 185 -5.78 7.18 3.98
CA ARG A 185 -7.09 7.09 3.30
C ARG A 185 -7.57 8.42 2.73
N TYR A 186 -7.23 9.53 3.37
CA TYR A 186 -7.57 10.85 2.87
C TYR A 186 -7.00 11.08 1.46
N TYR A 187 -5.68 10.88 1.31
CA TYR A 187 -5.03 11.06 0.02
C TYR A 187 -5.55 10.06 -1.02
N THR A 188 -5.68 8.80 -0.64
CA THR A 188 -6.22 7.76 -1.53
C THR A 188 -7.62 8.12 -2.02
N LYS A 189 -8.48 8.64 -1.15
CA LYS A 189 -9.84 9.08 -1.51
C LYS A 189 -9.82 10.25 -2.47
N VAL A 190 -9.09 11.33 -2.15
CA VAL A 190 -9.03 12.55 -2.99
C VAL A 190 -8.55 12.23 -4.40
N PHE A 191 -7.48 11.45 -4.53
CA PHE A 191 -6.94 11.09 -5.83
C PHE A 191 -7.86 10.12 -6.60
N LYS A 192 -8.48 9.17 -5.94
CA LYS A 192 -9.43 8.21 -6.55
C LYS A 192 -10.71 8.89 -7.05
N GLU A 193 -11.21 9.89 -6.32
CA GLU A 193 -12.44 10.63 -6.67
C GLU A 193 -12.21 11.72 -7.72
N CYS A 194 -10.95 12.04 -8.04
CA CYS A 194 -10.63 13.05 -9.04
C CYS A 194 -10.85 12.52 -10.46
N HIS A 195 -11.80 13.11 -11.15
CA HIS A 195 -12.11 12.81 -12.55
C HIS A 195 -11.93 14.06 -13.42
N SER A 196 -11.36 13.89 -14.60
CA SER A 196 -11.23 14.95 -15.59
C SER A 196 -12.03 14.61 -16.84
N ASN A 197 -12.91 15.51 -17.23
CA ASN A 197 -13.64 15.43 -18.49
C ASN A 197 -12.89 16.21 -19.56
N ALA A 198 -12.38 15.54 -20.58
CA ALA A 198 -11.79 16.21 -21.75
C ALA A 198 -12.86 16.66 -22.75
N ALA A 199 -12.51 17.67 -23.55
CA ALA A 199 -13.28 18.01 -24.74
C ALA A 199 -13.45 16.77 -25.65
N LYS A 200 -14.66 16.42 -26.07
CA LYS A 200 -15.06 15.23 -26.84
C LYS A 200 -15.57 14.01 -26.04
N GLY A 201 -16.03 14.18 -24.79
CA GLY A 201 -16.72 13.12 -24.06
C GLY A 201 -15.80 12.00 -23.53
N LYS A 202 -14.47 12.13 -23.61
CA LYS A 202 -13.55 11.22 -22.95
C LYS A 202 -13.41 11.61 -21.48
N SER A 203 -13.49 10.63 -20.61
CA SER A 203 -13.26 10.77 -19.18
C SER A 203 -11.94 10.14 -18.81
N PHE A 204 -11.17 10.80 -17.95
CA PHE A 204 -9.91 10.29 -17.40
C PHE A 204 -10.00 10.21 -15.88
N GLU A 205 -9.36 9.21 -15.34
CA GLU A 205 -9.25 8.98 -13.90
C GLU A 205 -7.79 8.73 -13.50
N LEU A 206 -7.51 8.84 -12.21
CA LEU A 206 -6.25 8.42 -11.62
C LEU A 206 -6.39 6.99 -11.10
N SER A 207 -5.44 6.17 -11.49
CA SER A 207 -5.37 4.81 -11.01
C SER A 207 -4.14 4.63 -10.14
N LEU A 208 -4.33 4.07 -8.96
CA LEU A 208 -3.24 3.75 -8.05
C LEU A 208 -2.38 2.62 -8.62
N ILE A 209 -1.08 2.92 -8.78
CA ILE A 209 -0.07 1.94 -9.21
C ILE A 209 0.67 1.36 -8.02
N GLY A 210 0.91 2.18 -6.98
CA GLY A 210 1.59 1.75 -5.78
C GLY A 210 1.31 2.69 -4.62
N CYS A 211 1.26 2.12 -3.42
CA CYS A 211 1.24 2.84 -2.15
C CYS A 211 2.08 2.04 -1.17
N LYS A 212 3.05 2.68 -0.51
CA LYS A 212 3.88 1.99 0.48
C LYS A 212 4.48 2.95 1.50
N CYS A 213 4.86 2.42 2.67
CA CYS A 213 5.72 3.14 3.59
C CYS A 213 7.19 3.08 3.14
N ILE A 214 7.95 4.14 3.47
CA ILE A 214 9.37 4.23 3.15
C ILE A 214 10.17 3.37 4.12
N GLY A 215 10.81 2.33 3.60
CA GLY A 215 11.52 1.31 4.38
C GLY A 215 12.69 1.85 5.20
N ALA A 216 13.37 2.90 4.72
CA ALA A 216 14.43 3.55 5.48
C ALA A 216 13.94 4.03 6.87
N TYR A 217 12.73 4.60 6.96
CA TYR A 217 12.14 4.99 8.23
C TYR A 217 11.73 3.81 9.08
N VAL A 218 11.20 2.75 8.46
CA VAL A 218 10.83 1.50 9.17
C VAL A 218 12.07 0.85 9.78
N ARG A 219 13.15 0.71 9.02
CA ARG A 219 14.39 0.09 9.49
C ARG A 219 15.07 0.90 10.60
N ASN A 220 15.21 2.21 10.41
CA ASN A 220 15.99 3.06 11.30
C ASN A 220 15.20 3.58 12.50
N LYS A 221 13.88 3.74 12.38
CA LYS A 221 13.04 4.40 13.39
C LYS A 221 11.85 3.56 13.88
N LYS A 222 11.63 2.37 13.29
CA LYS A 222 10.42 1.58 13.53
C LYS A 222 9.15 2.44 13.34
N ASN A 223 9.11 3.19 12.25
CA ASN A 223 8.07 4.17 11.97
C ASN A 223 7.54 4.01 10.54
N GLN A 224 6.24 3.75 10.41
CA GLN A 224 5.54 3.49 9.15
C GLN A 224 4.81 4.71 8.59
N ASN A 225 4.93 5.90 9.21
CA ASN A 225 4.13 7.07 8.84
C ASN A 225 4.62 7.84 7.61
N GLN A 226 5.80 7.52 7.07
CA GLN A 226 6.27 8.07 5.80
C GLN A 226 5.74 7.22 4.66
N ILE A 227 4.72 7.71 3.98
CA ILE A 227 3.98 6.94 2.98
C ILE A 227 4.07 7.65 1.62
N CYS A 228 4.26 6.89 0.55
CA CYS A 228 4.25 7.38 -0.81
C CYS A 228 3.18 6.70 -1.65
N TRP A 229 2.72 7.42 -2.67
CA TRP A 229 1.74 6.97 -3.65
C TRP A 229 2.26 7.24 -5.06
N THR A 230 1.98 6.31 -5.95
CA THR A 230 2.17 6.47 -7.39
C THR A 230 0.82 6.27 -8.08
N TRP A 231 0.36 7.29 -8.78
CA TRP A 231 -0.87 7.28 -9.54
C TRP A 231 -0.58 7.44 -11.03
N GLN A 232 -1.37 6.81 -11.88
CA GLN A 232 -1.29 6.97 -13.34
C GLN A 232 -2.59 7.54 -13.89
N LYS A 233 -2.48 8.54 -14.77
CA LYS A 233 -3.63 9.05 -15.54
C LYS A 233 -3.99 8.04 -16.61
N VAL A 234 -5.23 7.55 -16.58
CA VAL A 234 -5.74 6.53 -17.51
C VAL A 234 -7.08 6.93 -18.09
N SER A 235 -7.46 6.32 -19.21
CA SER A 235 -8.83 6.42 -19.71
C SER A 235 -9.76 5.68 -18.75
N SER A 236 -10.94 6.25 -18.49
CA SER A 236 -11.95 5.59 -17.64
C SER A 236 -12.52 4.31 -18.27
N GLU A 237 -12.21 4.08 -19.57
CA GLU A 237 -12.60 2.88 -20.31
C GLU A 237 -11.57 1.74 -20.14
N ASP A 238 -10.37 2.01 -19.60
CA ASP A 238 -9.34 1.01 -19.41
C ASP A 238 -9.76 -0.01 -18.32
N ASP A 239 -9.85 -1.27 -18.71
CA ASP A 239 -10.27 -2.35 -17.81
C ASP A 239 -9.15 -2.70 -16.82
N ARG A 240 -9.37 -2.38 -15.54
CA ARG A 240 -8.55 -2.83 -14.39
C ARG A 240 -9.35 -3.82 -13.54
N GLY A 241 -10.03 -4.75 -14.20
CA GLY A 241 -11.08 -5.61 -13.69
C GLY A 241 -10.82 -6.17 -12.30
N PHE A 242 -9.66 -6.81 -12.06
CA PHE A 242 -9.48 -7.58 -10.83
C PHE A 242 -9.23 -6.71 -9.58
N GLN A 243 -8.39 -5.68 -9.65
CA GLN A 243 -8.17 -4.78 -8.51
C GLN A 243 -9.44 -3.99 -8.16
N LYS A 244 -10.14 -3.44 -9.17
CA LYS A 244 -11.45 -2.78 -8.96
C LYS A 244 -12.48 -3.75 -8.37
N PHE A 245 -12.49 -5.00 -8.82
CA PHE A 245 -13.36 -6.04 -8.25
C PHE A 245 -13.04 -6.30 -6.77
N LEU A 246 -11.76 -6.46 -6.41
CA LEU A 246 -11.37 -6.66 -5.03
C LEU A 246 -11.83 -5.49 -4.13
N ASP A 247 -11.49 -4.26 -4.50
CA ASP A 247 -11.75 -3.09 -3.64
C ASP A 247 -13.22 -2.65 -3.60
N ASN A 248 -13.97 -2.88 -4.68
CA ASN A 248 -15.36 -2.40 -4.77
C ASN A 248 -16.41 -3.49 -4.51
N VAL A 249 -16.03 -4.75 -4.54
CA VAL A 249 -16.96 -5.90 -4.37
C VAL A 249 -16.51 -6.77 -3.20
N GLN A 250 -15.33 -7.39 -3.31
CA GLN A 250 -14.91 -8.43 -2.37
C GLN A 250 -14.36 -7.87 -1.06
N TYR A 251 -13.56 -6.80 -1.12
CA TYR A 251 -12.88 -6.18 0.03
C TYR A 251 -13.23 -4.70 0.17
N LYS A 252 -14.52 -4.39 0.16
CA LYS A 252 -14.99 -3.06 0.59
C LYS A 252 -14.61 -2.82 2.03
N CYS A 253 -14.38 -1.57 2.42
CA CYS A 253 -14.01 -1.24 3.81
C CYS A 253 -14.99 -1.82 4.84
N SER A 254 -16.29 -1.74 4.60
CA SER A 254 -17.31 -2.35 5.47
C SER A 254 -17.19 -3.88 5.51
N GLY A 255 -16.89 -4.52 4.37
CA GLY A 255 -16.68 -5.97 4.27
C GLY A 255 -15.46 -6.45 5.05
N ILE A 256 -14.35 -5.69 4.99
CA ILE A 256 -13.13 -5.99 5.75
C ILE A 256 -13.41 -5.98 7.26
N LEU A 257 -14.09 -4.96 7.76
CA LEU A 257 -14.44 -4.88 9.18
C LEU A 257 -15.35 -6.02 9.63
N ARG A 258 -16.31 -6.44 8.78
CA ARG A 258 -17.15 -7.62 9.04
C ARG A 258 -16.31 -8.91 9.12
N TYR A 259 -15.36 -9.10 8.22
CA TYR A 259 -14.45 -10.26 8.27
C TYR A 259 -13.56 -10.21 9.51
N GLU A 260 -13.00 -9.06 9.85
CA GLU A 260 -12.21 -8.88 11.07
C GLU A 260 -13.02 -9.24 12.33
N ARG A 261 -14.30 -8.88 12.38
CA ARG A 261 -15.20 -9.22 13.50
C ARG A 261 -15.36 -10.74 13.66
N VAL A 262 -15.24 -11.51 12.57
CA VAL A 262 -15.31 -12.99 12.59
C VAL A 262 -13.97 -13.62 12.94
N PHE A 263 -12.91 -13.20 12.26
CA PHE A 263 -11.57 -13.81 12.40
C PHE A 263 -10.79 -13.32 13.62
N GLY A 264 -11.24 -12.22 14.23
CA GLY A 264 -10.56 -11.56 15.35
C GLY A 264 -9.76 -10.34 14.93
N GLU A 265 -9.54 -9.46 15.88
CA GLU A 265 -8.87 -8.18 15.70
C GLU A 265 -7.52 -8.33 14.96
N GLY A 266 -7.36 -7.58 13.89
CA GLY A 266 -6.16 -7.60 13.04
C GLY A 266 -6.14 -8.68 11.96
N PHE A 267 -7.14 -9.56 11.87
CA PHE A 267 -7.10 -10.70 10.97
C PHE A 267 -8.29 -10.77 10.00
N VAL A 268 -7.98 -11.20 8.77
CA VAL A 268 -8.97 -11.50 7.72
C VAL A 268 -8.71 -12.87 7.08
N SER A 269 -7.95 -13.73 7.75
CA SER A 269 -7.63 -15.09 7.31
C SER A 269 -8.16 -16.14 8.29
N THR A 270 -8.39 -17.36 7.80
CA THR A 270 -8.96 -18.48 8.54
C THR A 270 -8.28 -18.75 9.87
N GLY A 271 -9.03 -18.71 10.96
CA GLY A 271 -8.58 -18.99 12.33
C GLY A 271 -7.78 -17.86 12.98
N GLY A 272 -7.65 -16.71 12.32
CA GLY A 272 -7.07 -15.48 12.87
C GLY A 272 -5.74 -15.72 13.58
N LEU A 273 -5.62 -15.20 14.80
CA LEU A 273 -4.38 -15.30 15.62
C LEU A 273 -4.03 -16.75 15.96
N GLY A 274 -5.01 -17.62 16.19
CA GLY A 274 -4.78 -19.01 16.60
C GLY A 274 -3.97 -19.80 15.57
N THR A 275 -4.43 -19.82 14.34
CA THR A 275 -3.72 -20.48 13.22
C THR A 275 -2.44 -19.75 12.83
N THR A 276 -2.38 -18.43 12.99
CA THR A 276 -1.16 -17.66 12.76
C THR A 276 -0.06 -18.10 13.72
N LYS A 277 -0.34 -18.23 15.02
CA LYS A 277 0.62 -18.73 16.02
C LYS A 277 1.14 -20.14 15.66
N GLU A 278 0.23 -21.04 15.29
CA GLU A 278 0.58 -22.42 14.92
C GLU A 278 1.50 -22.45 13.69
N PHE A 279 1.15 -21.71 12.65
CA PHE A 279 1.88 -21.77 11.38
C PHE A 279 3.21 -21.02 11.45
N VAL A 280 3.26 -19.87 12.09
CA VAL A 280 4.50 -19.11 12.29
C VAL A 280 5.51 -19.91 13.13
N ALA A 281 5.05 -20.69 14.12
CA ALA A 281 5.93 -21.55 14.91
C ALA A 281 6.70 -22.58 14.04
N LYS A 282 6.13 -23.01 12.89
CA LYS A 282 6.81 -23.93 11.96
C LYS A 282 7.97 -23.29 11.19
N LEU A 283 8.04 -21.96 11.14
CA LEU A 283 9.07 -21.19 10.44
C LEU A 283 10.37 -21.10 11.25
N ASN A 284 10.34 -21.32 12.56
CA ASN A 284 11.49 -21.14 13.46
C ASN A 284 12.21 -19.80 13.23
N LEU A 285 11.45 -18.71 13.19
CA LEU A 285 11.95 -17.37 12.91
C LEU A 285 13.07 -16.95 13.86
N GLN A 286 14.10 -16.32 13.31
CA GLN A 286 15.23 -15.79 14.07
C GLN A 286 15.26 -14.26 13.97
N PRO A 287 15.66 -13.55 15.06
CA PRO A 287 15.79 -12.10 15.03
C PRO A 287 16.62 -11.59 13.84
N GLY A 288 16.19 -10.52 13.23
CA GLY A 288 16.86 -9.90 12.08
C GLY A 288 16.58 -10.56 10.73
N GLN A 289 15.86 -11.67 10.67
CA GLN A 289 15.43 -12.25 9.40
C GLN A 289 14.44 -11.33 8.66
N LYS A 290 14.42 -11.43 7.34
CA LYS A 290 13.52 -10.70 6.47
C LYS A 290 12.44 -11.63 5.92
N VAL A 291 11.18 -11.29 6.19
CA VAL A 291 10.00 -12.03 5.78
C VAL A 291 9.25 -11.25 4.71
N LEU A 292 8.79 -11.93 3.65
CA LEU A 292 7.79 -11.41 2.71
C LEU A 292 6.44 -12.07 3.04
N ASP A 293 5.42 -11.28 3.36
CA ASP A 293 4.03 -11.75 3.45
C ASP A 293 3.27 -11.36 2.17
N VAL A 294 2.83 -12.38 1.42
CA VAL A 294 2.10 -12.22 0.16
C VAL A 294 0.60 -12.37 0.42
N GLY A 295 -0.11 -11.24 0.31
CA GLY A 295 -1.51 -11.14 0.71
C GLY A 295 -1.64 -10.89 2.20
N CYS A 296 -0.94 -9.87 2.70
CA CYS A 296 -0.86 -9.57 4.13
C CYS A 296 -2.19 -9.09 4.75
N GLY A 297 -3.20 -8.80 3.91
CA GLY A 297 -4.48 -8.28 4.38
C GLY A 297 -4.31 -7.01 5.21
N ILE A 298 -4.84 -7.01 6.42
CA ILE A 298 -4.78 -5.88 7.36
C ILE A 298 -3.61 -5.95 8.35
N GLY A 299 -2.64 -6.85 8.10
CA GLY A 299 -1.33 -6.85 8.74
C GLY A 299 -1.20 -7.66 10.03
N GLY A 300 -2.24 -8.38 10.49
CA GLY A 300 -2.20 -9.08 11.78
C GLY A 300 -1.07 -10.10 11.91
N GLY A 301 -0.81 -10.89 10.86
CA GLY A 301 0.30 -11.83 10.81
C GLY A 301 1.66 -11.14 10.83
N ASP A 302 1.77 -10.02 10.10
CA ASP A 302 2.99 -9.22 10.01
C ASP A 302 3.39 -8.65 11.37
N PHE A 303 2.42 -8.01 12.06
CA PHE A 303 2.65 -7.47 13.41
C PHE A 303 3.03 -8.58 14.38
N TYR A 304 2.31 -9.72 14.34
CA TYR A 304 2.63 -10.86 15.20
C TYR A 304 4.06 -11.35 15.00
N MET A 305 4.51 -11.53 13.76
CA MET A 305 5.88 -11.97 13.47
C MET A 305 6.92 -10.94 13.91
N ALA A 306 6.72 -9.66 13.56
CA ALA A 306 7.67 -8.61 13.86
C ALA A 306 7.80 -8.34 15.36
N GLU A 307 6.71 -8.34 16.12
CA GLU A 307 6.72 -8.08 17.56
C GLU A 307 7.25 -9.25 18.40
N ASN A 308 6.94 -10.49 18.01
CA ASN A 308 7.30 -11.66 18.82
C ASN A 308 8.63 -12.29 18.45
N TYR A 309 9.16 -12.03 17.23
CA TYR A 309 10.38 -12.66 16.74
C TYR A 309 11.46 -11.65 16.29
N ASP A 310 11.19 -10.34 16.43
CA ASP A 310 12.12 -9.28 15.99
C ASP A 310 12.62 -9.45 14.55
N VAL A 311 11.71 -9.84 13.66
CA VAL A 311 11.94 -9.96 12.22
C VAL A 311 11.48 -8.69 11.49
N HIS A 312 12.03 -8.47 10.31
CA HIS A 312 11.59 -7.41 9.40
C HIS A 312 10.60 -8.00 8.40
N VAL A 313 9.34 -7.57 8.44
CA VAL A 313 8.29 -8.07 7.55
C VAL A 313 7.98 -7.05 6.47
N VAL A 314 7.91 -7.51 5.22
CA VAL A 314 7.40 -6.77 4.07
C VAL A 314 6.06 -7.40 3.69
N GLY A 315 4.97 -6.74 4.03
CA GLY A 315 3.61 -7.15 3.70
C GLY A 315 3.15 -6.52 2.39
N ILE A 316 2.73 -7.32 1.43
CA ILE A 316 2.15 -6.86 0.17
C ILE A 316 0.73 -7.39 0.00
N ASP A 317 -0.16 -6.53 -0.51
CA ASP A 317 -1.52 -6.90 -0.89
C ASP A 317 -1.95 -6.12 -2.13
N LEU A 318 -2.81 -6.71 -2.96
CA LEU A 318 -3.33 -6.03 -4.14
C LEU A 318 -4.46 -5.06 -3.77
N SER A 319 -5.17 -5.29 -2.66
CA SER A 319 -6.24 -4.43 -2.20
C SER A 319 -5.72 -3.17 -1.52
N ILE A 320 -6.12 -2.03 -2.06
CA ILE A 320 -5.84 -0.71 -1.47
C ILE A 320 -6.49 -0.58 -0.09
N ASN A 321 -7.71 -1.13 0.06
CA ASN A 321 -8.43 -1.07 1.32
C ASN A 321 -7.72 -1.87 2.42
N MET A 322 -7.21 -3.07 2.10
CA MET A 322 -6.44 -3.88 3.04
C MET A 322 -5.19 -3.13 3.53
N ILE A 323 -4.38 -2.63 2.61
CA ILE A 323 -3.15 -1.90 2.96
C ILE A 323 -3.45 -0.62 3.75
N SER A 324 -4.53 0.09 3.42
CA SER A 324 -4.94 1.28 4.21
C SER A 324 -5.22 0.93 5.67
N PHE A 325 -5.94 -0.17 5.94
CA PHE A 325 -6.14 -0.66 7.30
C PHE A 325 -4.84 -1.10 7.97
N ALA A 326 -3.97 -1.81 7.25
CA ALA A 326 -2.68 -2.25 7.79
C ALA A 326 -1.81 -1.05 8.21
N LEU A 327 -1.73 -0.01 7.38
CA LEU A 327 -0.99 1.23 7.68
C LEU A 327 -1.55 1.95 8.91
N GLU A 328 -2.87 2.03 9.06
CA GLU A 328 -3.51 2.65 10.22
C GLU A 328 -3.23 1.87 11.52
N ARG A 329 -3.26 0.54 11.46
CA ARG A 329 -2.96 -0.33 12.61
C ARG A 329 -1.49 -0.33 13.02
N ALA A 330 -0.59 0.05 12.10
CA ALA A 330 0.83 0.21 12.39
C ALA A 330 1.14 1.41 13.30
N ILE A 331 0.17 2.33 13.49
CA ILE A 331 0.38 3.55 14.26
C ILE A 331 0.72 3.20 15.72
N GLY A 332 1.85 3.73 16.19
CA GLY A 332 2.30 3.53 17.57
C GLY A 332 3.02 2.22 17.83
N LEU A 333 3.01 1.26 16.91
CA LEU A 333 3.78 0.03 17.02
C LEU A 333 5.28 0.30 16.78
N LYS A 334 6.12 -0.40 17.54
CA LYS A 334 7.58 -0.28 17.48
C LYS A 334 8.23 -1.50 16.83
N CYS A 335 7.66 -1.93 15.71
CA CYS A 335 8.11 -3.10 14.96
C CYS A 335 8.53 -2.76 13.53
N ALA A 336 9.30 -3.65 12.90
CA ALA A 336 9.81 -3.46 11.56
C ALA A 336 8.87 -4.09 10.53
N VAL A 337 7.76 -3.41 10.23
CA VAL A 337 6.81 -3.85 9.20
C VAL A 337 6.68 -2.77 8.11
N GLU A 338 6.86 -3.17 6.86
CA GLU A 338 6.61 -2.34 5.68
C GLU A 338 5.35 -2.86 4.99
N PHE A 339 4.46 -1.94 4.55
CA PHE A 339 3.28 -2.30 3.77
C PHE A 339 3.31 -1.68 2.38
N GLU A 340 2.87 -2.45 1.38
CA GLU A 340 2.83 -2.01 -0.02
C GLU A 340 1.62 -2.56 -0.75
N VAL A 341 0.90 -1.69 -1.49
CA VAL A 341 -0.07 -2.13 -2.52
C VAL A 341 0.73 -2.64 -3.71
N ALA A 342 0.68 -3.93 -3.96
CA ALA A 342 1.41 -4.55 -5.06
C ALA A 342 0.73 -5.81 -5.58
N ASP A 343 0.83 -6.02 -6.89
CA ASP A 343 0.51 -7.27 -7.56
C ASP A 343 1.72 -8.21 -7.49
N CYS A 344 1.63 -9.29 -6.70
CA CYS A 344 2.72 -10.23 -6.50
C CYS A 344 3.18 -10.91 -7.78
N THR A 345 2.32 -10.98 -8.80
CA THR A 345 2.65 -11.57 -10.12
C THR A 345 3.49 -10.65 -10.99
N LYS A 346 3.48 -9.35 -10.70
CA LYS A 346 4.23 -8.30 -11.43
C LYS A 346 5.41 -7.76 -10.63
N LYS A 347 5.46 -8.09 -9.33
CA LYS A 347 6.53 -7.63 -8.45
C LYS A 347 7.85 -8.32 -8.80
N ALA A 348 8.95 -7.59 -8.67
CA ALA A 348 10.29 -8.13 -8.80
C ALA A 348 11.11 -7.74 -7.56
N TYR A 349 11.78 -8.72 -6.99
CA TYR A 349 12.79 -8.54 -5.95
C TYR A 349 14.10 -9.12 -6.42
N PRO A 350 15.25 -8.59 -5.96
CA PRO A 350 16.56 -9.22 -6.20
C PRO A 350 16.58 -10.65 -5.68
N ASP A 351 17.34 -11.52 -6.32
CA ASP A 351 17.52 -12.90 -5.89
C ASP A 351 18.09 -12.95 -4.47
N GLY A 352 17.58 -13.85 -3.65
CA GLY A 352 18.05 -14.03 -2.27
C GLY A 352 17.75 -12.85 -1.33
N THR A 353 16.65 -12.15 -1.53
CA THR A 353 16.25 -11.02 -0.68
C THR A 353 15.67 -11.46 0.67
N PHE A 354 14.89 -12.54 0.71
CA PHE A 354 14.10 -12.94 1.87
C PHE A 354 14.61 -14.25 2.49
N ASP A 355 14.53 -14.32 3.82
CA ASP A 355 14.77 -15.55 4.58
C ASP A 355 13.52 -16.43 4.57
N VAL A 356 12.34 -15.81 4.58
CA VAL A 356 11.04 -16.49 4.62
C VAL A 356 10.06 -15.81 3.67
N ILE A 357 9.25 -16.63 2.99
CA ILE A 357 8.03 -16.17 2.30
C ILE A 357 6.84 -16.83 2.98
N TYR A 358 5.87 -16.02 3.35
CA TYR A 358 4.65 -16.39 4.05
C TYR A 358 3.43 -15.94 3.26
N SER A 359 2.38 -16.77 3.22
CA SER A 359 1.12 -16.37 2.58
C SER A 359 -0.05 -17.14 3.19
N ARG A 360 -1.15 -16.45 3.44
CA ARG A 360 -2.35 -17.01 4.04
C ARG A 360 -3.58 -16.75 3.19
N ASP A 361 -4.20 -17.82 2.70
CA ASP A 361 -5.50 -17.82 1.99
C ASP A 361 -5.60 -16.74 0.89
N THR A 362 -4.52 -16.58 0.09
CA THR A 362 -4.37 -15.51 -0.92
C THR A 362 -4.08 -16.05 -2.31
N ILE A 363 -3.20 -17.05 -2.42
CA ILE A 363 -2.69 -17.54 -3.71
C ILE A 363 -3.80 -18.24 -4.53
N LEU A 364 -4.90 -18.59 -3.88
CA LEU A 364 -6.12 -19.07 -4.52
C LEU A 364 -6.65 -18.14 -5.65
N HIS A 365 -6.29 -16.86 -5.63
CA HIS A 365 -6.63 -15.90 -6.68
C HIS A 365 -5.66 -15.89 -7.87
N ILE A 366 -4.52 -16.56 -7.77
CA ILE A 366 -3.45 -16.50 -8.77
C ILE A 366 -3.56 -17.67 -9.74
N HIS A 367 -3.80 -17.40 -11.03
CA HIS A 367 -3.95 -18.43 -12.06
C HIS A 367 -2.62 -19.08 -12.43
N ASP A 368 -1.54 -18.30 -12.57
CA ASP A 368 -0.21 -18.84 -12.88
C ASP A 368 0.63 -19.04 -11.60
N LYS A 369 0.20 -20.00 -10.77
CA LYS A 369 0.92 -20.40 -9.56
C LYS A 369 2.35 -20.89 -9.85
N PRO A 370 2.59 -21.68 -10.90
CA PRO A 370 3.94 -22.12 -11.24
C PRO A 370 4.93 -20.97 -11.48
N ALA A 371 4.53 -19.91 -12.19
CA ALA A 371 5.37 -18.72 -12.39
C ALA A 371 5.64 -17.98 -11.08
N LEU A 372 4.61 -17.84 -10.23
CA LEU A 372 4.75 -17.21 -8.92
C LEU A 372 5.71 -18.00 -8.02
N PHE A 373 5.61 -19.33 -7.96
CA PHE A 373 6.48 -20.17 -7.13
C PHE A 373 7.94 -20.15 -7.61
N LYS A 374 8.19 -20.04 -8.91
CA LYS A 374 9.53 -19.81 -9.45
C LYS A 374 10.08 -18.45 -8.99
N SER A 375 9.24 -17.43 -8.91
CA SER A 375 9.63 -16.13 -8.37
C SER A 375 9.93 -16.22 -6.88
N PHE A 376 9.11 -16.91 -6.09
CA PHE A 376 9.37 -17.18 -4.67
C PHE A 376 10.71 -17.87 -4.46
N TYR A 377 10.99 -18.92 -5.25
CA TYR A 377 12.26 -19.63 -5.21
C TYR A 377 13.45 -18.70 -5.44
N ARG A 378 13.39 -17.81 -6.43
CA ARG A 378 14.46 -16.84 -6.69
C ARG A 378 14.61 -15.82 -5.57
N TRP A 379 13.51 -15.29 -5.04
CA TRP A 379 13.53 -14.25 -4.01
C TRP A 379 14.03 -14.76 -2.66
N LEU A 380 13.89 -16.05 -2.38
CA LEU A 380 14.43 -16.68 -1.18
C LEU A 380 15.94 -16.81 -1.24
N LYS A 381 16.57 -16.58 -0.07
CA LYS A 381 17.98 -16.94 0.17
C LYS A 381 18.15 -18.47 0.12
N PRO A 382 19.36 -18.98 -0.17
CA PRO A 382 19.66 -20.41 0.04
C PRO A 382 19.29 -20.86 1.47
N GLY A 383 18.56 -21.97 1.58
CA GLY A 383 18.03 -22.46 2.86
C GLY A 383 16.79 -21.73 3.38
N GLY A 384 16.29 -20.73 2.65
CA GLY A 384 15.06 -20.01 2.98
C GLY A 384 13.81 -20.90 2.91
N ILE A 385 12.76 -20.48 3.60
CA ILE A 385 11.53 -21.27 3.79
C ILE A 385 10.35 -20.52 3.15
N VAL A 386 9.49 -21.27 2.47
CA VAL A 386 8.15 -20.81 2.11
C VAL A 386 7.11 -21.54 2.93
N LEU A 387 6.11 -20.81 3.46
CA LEU A 387 4.93 -21.37 4.10
C LEU A 387 3.68 -20.74 3.49
N ILE A 388 2.76 -21.59 3.02
CA ILE A 388 1.50 -21.18 2.42
C ILE A 388 0.37 -21.96 3.08
N SER A 389 -0.69 -21.30 3.55
CA SER A 389 -2.00 -21.92 3.70
C SER A 389 -2.92 -21.41 2.61
N ASP A 390 -3.74 -22.30 2.04
CA ASP A 390 -4.61 -21.89 0.94
C ASP A 390 -5.84 -22.79 0.80
N TYR A 391 -6.90 -22.24 0.20
CA TYR A 391 -8.04 -23.07 -0.19
C TYR A 391 -7.67 -23.99 -1.34
N CYS A 392 -8.11 -25.22 -1.21
CA CYS A 392 -7.92 -26.27 -2.19
C CYS A 392 -9.28 -26.89 -2.55
N LYS A 393 -9.26 -27.76 -3.54
CA LYS A 393 -10.39 -28.60 -3.92
C LYS A 393 -10.06 -30.08 -3.73
N ARG A 394 -11.05 -30.95 -3.76
CA ARG A 394 -10.81 -32.39 -3.87
C ARG A 394 -10.11 -32.74 -5.19
N ALA A 395 -9.43 -33.86 -5.24
CA ALA A 395 -8.88 -34.39 -6.48
C ALA A 395 -10.00 -34.69 -7.48
N GLY A 396 -9.70 -34.51 -8.77
CA GLY A 396 -10.66 -34.73 -9.86
C GLY A 396 -11.58 -33.51 -10.11
N THR A 397 -12.69 -33.75 -10.82
CA THR A 397 -13.65 -32.71 -11.22
C THR A 397 -14.57 -32.35 -10.04
N PRO A 398 -14.66 -31.08 -9.65
CA PRO A 398 -15.60 -30.61 -8.65
C PRO A 398 -17.08 -30.78 -9.15
N SER A 399 -18.04 -30.70 -8.21
CA SER A 399 -19.46 -30.59 -8.56
C SER A 399 -19.73 -29.31 -9.36
N GLU A 400 -20.81 -29.31 -10.14
CA GLU A 400 -21.23 -28.13 -10.91
C GLU A 400 -21.45 -26.92 -9.99
N GLN A 401 -22.08 -27.11 -8.84
CA GLN A 401 -22.33 -26.08 -7.86
C GLN A 401 -21.02 -25.48 -7.30
N PHE A 402 -20.02 -26.32 -7.00
CA PHE A 402 -18.76 -25.84 -6.51
C PHE A 402 -17.92 -25.17 -7.60
N THR A 403 -18.00 -25.66 -8.83
CA THR A 403 -17.38 -25.04 -10.01
C THR A 403 -17.92 -23.63 -10.24
N GLU A 404 -19.23 -23.44 -10.15
CA GLU A 404 -19.83 -22.11 -10.28
C GLU A 404 -19.40 -21.16 -9.14
N TYR A 405 -19.33 -21.66 -7.90
CA TYR A 405 -18.81 -20.88 -6.78
C TYR A 405 -17.36 -20.44 -7.00
N ILE A 406 -16.47 -21.35 -7.44
CA ILE A 406 -15.07 -21.05 -7.76
C ILE A 406 -15.00 -19.92 -8.80
N LYS A 407 -15.81 -20.03 -9.87
CA LYS A 407 -15.87 -19.05 -10.95
C LYS A 407 -16.36 -17.67 -10.46
N GLN A 408 -17.43 -17.63 -9.67
CA GLN A 408 -17.97 -16.39 -9.11
C GLN A 408 -16.96 -15.66 -8.21
N ARG A 409 -16.11 -16.41 -7.52
CA ARG A 409 -15.06 -15.86 -6.66
C ARG A 409 -13.76 -15.53 -7.38
N GLY A 410 -13.62 -15.94 -8.65
CA GLY A 410 -12.36 -15.77 -9.39
C GLY A 410 -11.21 -16.61 -8.81
N TYR A 411 -11.53 -17.78 -8.23
CA TYR A 411 -10.53 -18.68 -7.65
C TYR A 411 -9.93 -19.60 -8.71
N ASP A 412 -8.66 -19.96 -8.48
CA ASP A 412 -7.98 -21.05 -9.17
C ASP A 412 -7.51 -22.09 -8.14
N LEU A 413 -8.32 -23.13 -7.93
CA LEU A 413 -8.11 -24.12 -6.88
C LEU A 413 -7.53 -25.44 -7.45
N HIS A 414 -6.53 -25.96 -6.73
CA HIS A 414 -5.93 -27.26 -6.99
C HIS A 414 -6.13 -28.18 -5.80
N ASP A 415 -5.99 -29.50 -5.99
CA ASP A 415 -5.89 -30.41 -4.87
C ASP A 415 -4.56 -30.28 -4.15
N VAL A 416 -4.49 -30.76 -2.91
CA VAL A 416 -3.31 -30.56 -2.04
C VAL A 416 -2.05 -31.17 -2.65
N GLU A 417 -2.13 -32.37 -3.26
CA GLU A 417 -0.95 -33.01 -3.85
C GLU A 417 -0.46 -32.25 -5.11
N ALA A 418 -1.38 -31.87 -6.00
CA ALA A 418 -1.03 -31.08 -7.18
C ALA A 418 -0.40 -29.74 -6.81
N TYR A 419 -0.92 -29.09 -5.75
CA TYR A 419 -0.34 -27.83 -5.25
C TYR A 419 1.10 -28.05 -4.70
N GLY A 420 1.32 -29.11 -3.91
CA GLY A 420 2.66 -29.49 -3.44
C GLY A 420 3.61 -29.83 -4.60
N GLN A 421 3.11 -30.47 -5.66
CA GLN A 421 3.91 -30.77 -6.84
C GLN A 421 4.36 -29.53 -7.60
N MET A 422 3.53 -28.48 -7.68
CA MET A 422 3.94 -27.20 -8.28
C MET A 422 5.13 -26.55 -7.53
N LEU A 423 5.19 -26.70 -6.20
CA LEU A 423 6.34 -26.23 -5.43
C LEU A 423 7.61 -27.06 -5.75
N ARG A 424 7.50 -28.39 -5.86
CA ARG A 424 8.62 -29.26 -6.26
C ARG A 424 9.11 -28.87 -7.66
N ASP A 425 8.21 -28.66 -8.60
CA ASP A 425 8.52 -28.29 -10.00
C ASP A 425 9.16 -26.89 -10.08
N ALA A 426 8.90 -26.01 -9.12
CA ALA A 426 9.56 -24.71 -9.01
C ALA A 426 11.00 -24.79 -8.45
N GLY A 427 11.43 -25.98 -7.95
CA GLY A 427 12.77 -26.25 -7.45
C GLY A 427 12.86 -26.39 -5.93
N PHE A 428 11.75 -26.29 -5.19
CA PHE A 428 11.77 -26.44 -3.73
C PHE A 428 12.03 -27.88 -3.30
N ASN A 429 12.78 -28.01 -2.19
CA ASN A 429 13.05 -29.25 -1.52
C ASN A 429 12.19 -29.40 -0.24
N ASP A 430 12.19 -30.60 0.34
CA ASP A 430 11.50 -30.89 1.61
C ASP A 430 10.04 -30.39 1.62
N VAL A 431 9.35 -30.55 0.49
CA VAL A 431 7.98 -30.08 0.33
C VAL A 431 7.04 -30.92 1.17
N ILE A 432 6.44 -30.30 2.17
CA ILE A 432 5.38 -30.84 3.00
C ILE A 432 4.07 -30.25 2.48
N ALA A 433 3.14 -31.10 2.09
CA ALA A 433 1.80 -30.71 1.65
C ALA A 433 0.78 -31.44 2.53
N GLU A 434 0.12 -30.72 3.41
CA GLU A 434 -0.80 -31.26 4.40
C GLU A 434 -2.25 -30.87 4.07
N ASP A 435 -3.16 -31.85 4.05
CA ASP A 435 -4.59 -31.57 4.05
C ASP A 435 -5.04 -31.22 5.47
N ARG A 436 -5.43 -29.97 5.67
CA ARG A 436 -5.87 -29.40 6.95
C ARG A 436 -7.40 -29.21 7.01
N THR A 437 -8.16 -29.92 6.18
CA THR A 437 -9.60 -29.73 6.05
C THR A 437 -10.34 -30.00 7.36
N ASP A 438 -9.93 -30.99 8.15
CA ASP A 438 -10.55 -31.26 9.46
C ASP A 438 -10.34 -30.09 10.44
N GLN A 439 -9.14 -29.51 10.47
CA GLN A 439 -8.87 -28.30 11.23
C GLN A 439 -9.69 -27.12 10.72
N PHE A 440 -9.79 -26.96 9.41
CA PHE A 440 -10.59 -25.93 8.77
C PHE A 440 -12.06 -25.98 9.19
N ILE A 441 -12.67 -27.19 9.17
CA ILE A 441 -14.04 -27.40 9.61
C ILE A 441 -14.22 -27.00 11.08
N ASN A 442 -13.30 -27.40 11.96
CA ASN A 442 -13.34 -27.03 13.38
C ASN A 442 -13.27 -25.51 13.56
N VAL A 443 -12.33 -24.85 12.88
CA VAL A 443 -12.18 -23.40 12.93
C VAL A 443 -13.46 -22.69 12.44
N LEU A 444 -14.01 -23.09 11.30
CA LEU A 444 -15.25 -22.53 10.78
C LEU A 444 -16.43 -22.67 11.75
N GLN A 445 -16.52 -23.81 12.45
CA GLN A 445 -17.56 -24.04 13.45
C GLN A 445 -17.40 -23.13 14.67
N GLU A 446 -16.16 -22.87 15.12
CA GLU A 446 -15.86 -21.99 16.24
C GLU A 446 -16.17 -20.53 15.86
N GLU A 447 -15.73 -20.10 14.68
CA GLU A 447 -16.01 -18.78 14.13
C GLU A 447 -17.52 -18.54 14.01
N LEU A 448 -18.26 -19.48 13.43
CA LEU A 448 -19.71 -19.39 13.29
C LEU A 448 -20.41 -19.30 14.66
N ARG A 449 -20.03 -20.15 15.61
CA ARG A 449 -20.58 -20.10 16.99
C ARG A 449 -20.32 -18.77 17.67
N SER A 450 -19.13 -18.19 17.47
CA SER A 450 -18.76 -16.89 18.03
C SER A 450 -19.65 -15.78 17.46
N VAL A 451 -19.86 -15.77 16.14
CA VAL A 451 -20.71 -14.77 15.48
C VAL A 451 -22.17 -14.94 15.90
N GLU A 452 -22.69 -16.18 15.95
CA GLU A 452 -24.08 -16.45 16.38
C GLU A 452 -24.31 -16.06 17.84
N LYS A 453 -23.31 -16.24 18.72
CA LYS A 453 -23.38 -15.81 20.12
C LYS A 453 -23.38 -14.29 20.27
N GLY A 454 -22.64 -13.59 19.44
CA GLY A 454 -22.57 -12.12 19.42
C GLY A 454 -23.52 -11.45 18.42
N LYS A 455 -24.65 -12.10 18.09
CA LYS A 455 -25.58 -11.63 17.05
C LYS A 455 -26.07 -10.20 17.26
N GLU A 456 -26.52 -9.86 18.46
CA GLU A 456 -27.09 -8.55 18.76
C GLU A 456 -26.06 -7.44 18.57
N GLU A 457 -24.85 -7.63 19.09
CA GLU A 457 -23.72 -6.71 18.96
C GLU A 457 -23.29 -6.56 17.51
N PHE A 458 -23.26 -7.67 16.74
CA PHE A 458 -22.93 -7.63 15.33
C PHE A 458 -23.94 -6.83 14.52
N ILE A 459 -25.24 -7.01 14.78
CA ILE A 459 -26.32 -6.29 14.09
C ILE A 459 -26.28 -4.79 14.45
N GLU A 460 -25.97 -4.45 15.71
CA GLU A 460 -25.82 -3.06 16.14
C GLU A 460 -24.64 -2.36 15.46
N GLU A 461 -23.52 -3.08 15.31
CA GLU A 461 -22.30 -2.55 14.68
C GLU A 461 -22.43 -2.42 13.15
N PHE A 462 -23.10 -3.37 12.49
CA PHE A 462 -23.24 -3.42 11.03
C PHE A 462 -24.70 -3.36 10.59
N SER A 463 -25.32 -4.52 10.33
CA SER A 463 -26.74 -4.66 10.01
C SER A 463 -27.20 -6.12 10.13
N GLU A 464 -28.53 -6.33 10.13
CA GLU A 464 -29.09 -7.68 10.08
C GLU A 464 -28.81 -8.38 8.72
N GLU A 465 -28.78 -7.63 7.63
CA GLU A 465 -28.42 -8.15 6.29
C GLU A 465 -26.97 -8.65 6.28
N ASP A 466 -26.04 -7.86 6.81
CA ASP A 466 -24.63 -8.23 6.93
C ASP A 466 -24.43 -9.47 7.81
N TYR A 467 -25.17 -9.55 8.93
CA TYR A 467 -25.15 -10.73 9.78
C TYR A 467 -25.60 -11.99 9.03
N ASN A 468 -26.72 -11.91 8.32
CA ASN A 468 -27.28 -13.02 7.56
C ASN A 468 -26.33 -13.45 6.41
N GLU A 469 -25.67 -12.49 5.75
CA GLU A 469 -24.68 -12.76 4.70
C GLU A 469 -23.46 -13.50 5.27
N ILE A 470 -22.90 -13.07 6.37
CA ILE A 470 -21.75 -13.71 7.03
C ILE A 470 -22.12 -15.12 7.50
N VAL A 471 -23.20 -15.28 8.26
CA VAL A 471 -23.64 -16.56 8.78
C VAL A 471 -23.96 -17.54 7.65
N GLY A 472 -24.66 -17.07 6.62
CA GLY A 472 -24.95 -17.87 5.41
C GLY A 472 -23.70 -18.32 4.69
N GLY A 473 -22.71 -17.43 4.53
CA GLY A 473 -21.42 -17.73 3.93
C GLY A 473 -20.62 -18.79 4.69
N TRP A 474 -20.57 -18.70 6.03
CA TRP A 474 -19.90 -19.70 6.86
C TRP A 474 -20.60 -21.06 6.83
N LYS A 475 -21.92 -21.10 6.93
CA LYS A 475 -22.71 -22.33 6.79
C LYS A 475 -22.49 -23.00 5.42
N ALA A 476 -22.51 -22.24 4.33
CA ALA A 476 -22.21 -22.76 3.00
C ALA A 476 -20.78 -23.31 2.87
N LYS A 477 -19.81 -22.64 3.49
CA LYS A 477 -18.40 -23.09 3.51
C LYS A 477 -18.26 -24.40 4.30
N LEU A 478 -18.95 -24.53 5.44
CA LEU A 478 -19.02 -25.77 6.22
C LEU A 478 -19.61 -26.93 5.42
N VAL A 479 -20.69 -26.69 4.68
CA VAL A 479 -21.30 -27.71 3.83
C VAL A 479 -20.32 -28.19 2.77
N ARG A 480 -19.66 -27.29 2.05
CA ARG A 480 -18.69 -27.64 1.01
C ARG A 480 -17.48 -28.38 1.57
N SER A 481 -17.00 -27.98 2.75
CA SER A 481 -15.84 -28.62 3.38
C SER A 481 -16.19 -30.00 3.96
N SER A 482 -17.35 -30.14 4.62
CA SER A 482 -17.84 -31.41 5.16
C SER A 482 -18.19 -32.45 4.07
N SER A 483 -18.62 -31.97 2.90
CA SER A 483 -18.82 -32.85 1.74
C SER A 483 -17.53 -33.26 1.02
N GLY A 484 -16.39 -32.64 1.44
CA GLY A 484 -15.07 -32.87 0.89
C GLY A 484 -14.79 -32.14 -0.43
N GLU A 485 -15.69 -31.29 -0.92
CA GLU A 485 -15.49 -30.50 -2.13
C GLU A 485 -14.40 -29.43 -1.93
N GLN A 486 -14.56 -28.62 -0.88
CA GLN A 486 -13.58 -27.60 -0.49
C GLN A 486 -12.60 -28.18 0.53
N ARG A 487 -11.33 -27.95 0.30
CA ARG A 487 -10.21 -28.38 1.14
C ARG A 487 -9.40 -27.18 1.62
N TRP A 488 -8.59 -27.41 2.61
CA TRP A 488 -7.61 -26.43 3.09
C TRP A 488 -6.25 -27.07 3.18
N GLY A 489 -5.27 -26.50 2.47
CA GLY A 489 -3.91 -27.00 2.42
C GLY A 489 -2.95 -26.16 3.25
N LEU A 490 -1.95 -26.83 3.84
CA LEU A 490 -0.79 -26.19 4.41
C LEU A 490 0.46 -26.74 3.72
N PHE A 491 1.27 -25.83 3.19
CA PHE A 491 2.46 -26.14 2.40
C PHE A 491 3.68 -25.49 3.05
N VAL A 492 4.72 -26.28 3.29
CA VAL A 492 6.01 -25.81 3.79
C VAL A 492 7.09 -26.39 2.90
N ALA A 493 8.02 -25.58 2.43
CA ALA A 493 9.10 -26.05 1.57
C ALA A 493 10.38 -25.20 1.79
N ARG A 494 11.52 -25.75 1.36
CA ARG A 494 12.83 -25.11 1.48
C ARG A 494 13.48 -24.88 0.12
N LYS A 495 14.22 -23.76 0.00
CA LYS A 495 15.11 -23.53 -1.13
C LYS A 495 16.42 -24.25 -0.96
#